data_e1c0e8bf3944a29dedb079403968786f
#
_entry.id   e1c0e8bf3944a29dedb079403968786f
#
_cell.length_a   1.000
_cell.length_b   1.000
_cell.length_c   1.000
_cell.angle_alpha   90.00
_cell.angle_beta   90.00
_cell.angle_gamma   90.00
#
_symmetry.space_group_name_H-M   'P 1'
#
loop_
_entity.id
_entity.type
_entity.pdbx_description
1 polymer ?
#
loop_
_entity_poly.entity_id
_entity_poly.type
_entity_poly.pdbx_seq_one_letter_code
_entity_poly.pdbx_strand_id
1 'polypeptide(L)'
;MPLETVGASAYSLFTRGACVRFTIHLEASVHGDEPLAARPGTTEESFAIHAWLKTRRESLHGLTKAIVHTPVVDDVSDPYHARERAPDWVLQLYFSELDLLETSCCRDGAIAGLLPYIGEITNVRYTWTQQTMAARSFGVPEVNCRLTDERAGAHCSFLVAYPGPAEDLHIWLRHYIDHHPPIMAKFPNIREAEIFTRVDSPNTLGVGCVDLMQRNKVVFDSPSALNDALSSDVRHEMREDGRRFPPFSGGSSHYAVESVARLY
;
A
#
# COMPACT_ATOMS: atom_id res chain seq x y z
N MET A 1 44.92 11.19 -14.16
CA MET A 1 43.93 10.36 -13.45
C MET A 1 42.60 10.56 -14.14
N PRO A 2 42.03 9.55 -14.80
CA PRO A 2 40.71 9.69 -15.42
C PRO A 2 39.63 9.65 -14.34
N LEU A 3 38.69 10.57 -14.44
CA LEU A 3 37.45 10.59 -13.64
C LEU A 3 36.62 9.36 -14.02
N GLU A 4 36.41 8.46 -13.06
CA GLU A 4 35.46 7.36 -13.19
C GLU A 4 34.07 7.93 -13.46
N THR A 5 33.47 7.50 -14.54
CA THR A 5 32.09 7.76 -14.91
C THR A 5 31.20 7.11 -13.85
N VAL A 6 30.61 7.93 -13.00
CA VAL A 6 29.55 7.53 -12.09
C VAL A 6 28.42 6.91 -12.93
N GLY A 7 28.16 5.62 -12.71
CA GLY A 7 27.15 4.85 -13.42
C GLY A 7 25.78 5.55 -13.40
N ALA A 8 25.03 5.43 -14.48
CA ALA A 8 23.71 5.98 -14.63
C ALA A 8 22.83 5.49 -13.47
N SER A 9 22.39 6.43 -12.63
CA SER A 9 21.50 6.19 -11.49
C SER A 9 20.21 5.51 -11.95
N ALA A 10 19.65 4.62 -11.13
CA ALA A 10 18.38 3.93 -11.33
C ALA A 10 17.19 4.87 -11.61
N TYR A 11 17.34 6.17 -11.42
CA TYR A 11 16.39 7.20 -11.86
C TYR A 11 16.04 7.15 -13.36
N SER A 12 16.82 6.48 -14.20
CA SER A 12 16.49 6.32 -15.62
C SER A 12 15.36 5.32 -15.89
N LEU A 13 14.96 4.51 -14.88
CA LEU A 13 13.83 3.58 -14.95
C LEU A 13 12.48 4.24 -14.62
N PHE A 14 12.47 5.50 -14.17
CA PHE A 14 11.24 6.27 -14.12
C PHE A 14 10.73 6.47 -15.56
N THR A 15 9.66 5.79 -15.91
CA THR A 15 8.93 6.07 -17.15
C THR A 15 8.67 7.57 -17.18
N ARG A 16 9.19 8.25 -18.21
CA ARG A 16 8.92 9.68 -18.46
C ARG A 16 7.42 9.88 -18.47
N GLY A 17 6.89 10.54 -17.44
CA GLY A 17 5.47 10.84 -17.31
C GLY A 17 4.76 10.25 -16.09
N ALA A 18 5.43 9.49 -15.21
CA ALA A 18 4.82 9.09 -13.95
C ALA A 18 4.64 10.31 -13.04
N CYS A 19 3.42 10.86 -13.01
CA CYS A 19 3.06 11.88 -12.04
C CYS A 19 3.16 11.27 -10.63
N VAL A 20 3.86 11.94 -9.71
CA VAL A 20 3.83 11.57 -8.29
C VAL A 20 2.39 11.71 -7.83
N ARG A 21 1.82 10.65 -7.28
CA ARG A 21 0.46 10.65 -6.71
C ARG A 21 0.57 10.71 -5.20
N PHE A 22 -0.36 11.38 -4.58
CA PHE A 22 -0.52 11.37 -3.14
C PHE A 22 -1.56 10.31 -2.77
N THR A 23 -1.32 9.60 -1.68
CA THR A 23 -2.26 8.59 -1.21
C THR A 23 -2.47 8.74 0.28
N ILE A 24 -3.72 8.62 0.73
CA ILE A 24 -4.00 8.37 2.13
C ILE A 24 -4.16 6.89 2.35
N HIS A 25 -3.45 6.36 3.32
CA HIS A 25 -3.63 5.03 3.86
C HIS A 25 -4.51 5.13 5.10
N LEU A 26 -5.66 4.46 5.09
CA LEU A 26 -6.55 4.33 6.23
C LEU A 26 -6.52 2.86 6.65
N GLU A 27 -6.17 2.59 7.90
CA GLU A 27 -6.12 1.24 8.44
C GLU A 27 -7.10 1.10 9.58
N ALA A 28 -7.82 -0.02 9.60
CA ALA A 28 -8.78 -0.34 10.64
C ALA A 28 -8.46 -1.65 11.34
N SER A 29 -8.66 -1.64 12.65
CA SER A 29 -8.70 -2.84 13.47
C SER A 29 -9.94 -2.82 14.34
N VAL A 30 -10.48 -4.00 14.66
CA VAL A 30 -11.64 -4.13 15.56
C VAL A 30 -11.33 -3.44 16.88
N HIS A 31 -12.30 -2.67 17.37
CA HIS A 31 -12.14 -1.89 18.59
C HIS A 31 -12.26 -2.77 19.84
N GLY A 32 -11.22 -2.74 20.70
CA GLY A 32 -11.25 -3.29 22.05
C GLY A 32 -11.43 -4.80 22.15
N ASP A 33 -12.14 -5.23 23.21
CA ASP A 33 -12.39 -6.64 23.57
C ASP A 33 -13.50 -7.32 22.76
N GLU A 34 -13.89 -6.77 21.61
CA GLU A 34 -14.79 -7.47 20.71
C GLU A 34 -14.20 -8.85 20.41
N PRO A 35 -15.00 -9.93 20.49
CA PRO A 35 -14.47 -11.27 20.28
C PRO A 35 -13.75 -11.35 18.94
N LEU A 36 -12.65 -12.09 18.88
CA LEU A 36 -11.85 -12.41 17.69
C LEU A 36 -12.66 -12.96 16.51
N ALA A 37 -13.97 -13.00 16.65
CA ALA A 37 -14.98 -13.46 15.71
C ALA A 37 -15.45 -12.39 14.69
N ALA A 38 -14.91 -11.17 14.73
CA ALA A 38 -15.13 -10.25 13.60
C ALA A 38 -14.50 -10.91 12.36
N ARG A 39 -15.36 -11.37 11.46
CA ARG A 39 -14.89 -11.95 10.20
C ARG A 39 -14.14 -10.90 9.41
N PRO A 40 -13.08 -11.29 8.64
CA PRO A 40 -12.44 -10.39 7.71
C PRO A 40 -13.47 -9.73 6.79
N GLY A 41 -13.19 -8.52 6.35
CA GLY A 41 -13.97 -7.87 5.31
C GLY A 41 -14.07 -8.77 4.07
N THR A 42 -15.19 -8.70 3.37
CA THR A 42 -15.43 -9.53 2.18
C THR A 42 -15.22 -8.74 0.89
N THR A 43 -15.07 -9.45 -0.22
CA THR A 43 -15.01 -8.85 -1.55
C THR A 43 -16.31 -8.09 -1.87
N GLU A 44 -17.47 -8.57 -1.43
CA GLU A 44 -18.77 -7.88 -1.60
C GLU A 44 -18.80 -6.55 -0.87
N GLU A 45 -18.29 -6.51 0.36
CA GLU A 45 -18.18 -5.28 1.14
C GLU A 45 -17.18 -4.31 0.50
N SER A 46 -16.08 -4.83 -0.07
CA SER A 46 -15.14 -4.02 -0.87
C SER A 46 -15.81 -3.39 -2.08
N PHE A 47 -16.68 -4.11 -2.78
CA PHE A 47 -17.49 -3.54 -3.87
C PHE A 47 -18.50 -2.51 -3.37
N ALA A 48 -19.11 -2.71 -2.20
CA ALA A 48 -20.01 -1.72 -1.60
C ALA A 48 -19.26 -0.42 -1.25
N ILE A 49 -18.03 -0.50 -0.76
CA ILE A 49 -17.16 0.67 -0.52
C ILE A 49 -16.87 1.41 -1.83
N HIS A 50 -16.53 0.69 -2.90
CA HIS A 50 -16.32 1.30 -4.22
C HIS A 50 -17.60 1.94 -4.77
N ALA A 51 -18.76 1.33 -4.58
CA ALA A 51 -20.04 1.91 -4.97
C ALA A 51 -20.31 3.21 -4.19
N TRP A 52 -20.03 3.22 -2.88
CA TRP A 52 -20.12 4.42 -2.05
C TRP A 52 -19.22 5.56 -2.56
N LEU A 53 -17.96 5.27 -2.87
CA LEU A 53 -17.03 6.25 -3.47
C LEU A 53 -17.53 6.76 -4.82
N LYS A 54 -18.05 5.89 -5.67
CA LYS A 54 -18.59 6.23 -6.99
C LYS A 54 -19.78 7.21 -6.91
N THR A 55 -20.67 7.04 -5.93
CA THR A 55 -21.80 7.95 -5.72
C THR A 55 -21.38 9.37 -5.28
N ARG A 56 -20.15 9.53 -4.80
CA ARG A 56 -19.59 10.79 -4.30
C ARG A 56 -18.48 11.36 -5.19
N ARG A 57 -18.32 10.82 -6.38
CA ARG A 57 -17.26 11.21 -7.32
C ARG A 57 -17.18 12.72 -7.56
N GLU A 58 -18.33 13.40 -7.65
CA GLU A 58 -18.39 14.85 -7.84
C GLU A 58 -17.86 15.66 -6.66
N SER A 59 -17.84 15.07 -5.46
CA SER A 59 -17.28 15.69 -4.25
C SER A 59 -15.84 15.22 -3.94
N LEU A 60 -15.35 14.20 -4.65
CA LEU A 60 -14.03 13.61 -4.49
C LEU A 60 -13.08 14.10 -5.59
N HIS A 61 -12.93 15.44 -5.65
CA HIS A 61 -12.04 16.04 -6.64
C HIS A 61 -10.61 15.47 -6.50
N GLY A 62 -10.01 15.13 -7.65
CA GLY A 62 -8.65 14.61 -7.70
C GLY A 62 -8.47 13.16 -7.27
N LEU A 63 -9.51 12.47 -6.79
CA LEU A 63 -9.45 11.02 -6.58
C LEU A 63 -9.29 10.32 -7.94
N THR A 64 -8.21 9.56 -8.10
CA THR A 64 -7.87 8.88 -9.36
C THR A 64 -7.95 7.36 -9.28
N LYS A 65 -7.65 6.80 -8.11
CA LYS A 65 -7.67 5.35 -7.84
C LYS A 65 -8.03 5.12 -6.37
N ALA A 66 -8.80 4.09 -6.09
CA ALA A 66 -8.97 3.58 -4.74
C ALA A 66 -8.71 2.07 -4.73
N ILE A 67 -8.10 1.58 -3.67
CA ILE A 67 -7.90 0.16 -3.41
C ILE A 67 -8.44 -0.14 -2.03
N VAL A 68 -9.28 -1.15 -1.95
CA VAL A 68 -9.78 -1.71 -0.70
C VAL A 68 -9.11 -3.05 -0.49
N HIS A 69 -8.43 -3.19 0.64
CA HIS A 69 -7.73 -4.40 1.02
C HIS A 69 -8.37 -5.03 2.24
N THR A 70 -8.49 -6.36 2.22
CA THR A 70 -8.96 -7.20 3.32
C THR A 70 -7.96 -8.33 3.57
N PRO A 71 -7.88 -8.89 4.79
CA PRO A 71 -6.98 -10.00 5.06
C PRO A 71 -7.22 -11.20 4.14
N VAL A 72 -6.15 -11.78 3.60
CA VAL A 72 -6.22 -13.04 2.85
C VAL A 72 -6.57 -14.19 3.80
N VAL A 73 -7.55 -15.01 3.42
CA VAL A 73 -7.94 -16.21 4.16
C VAL A 73 -6.96 -17.35 3.89
N ASP A 74 -6.46 -17.45 2.66
CA ASP A 74 -5.53 -18.49 2.22
C ASP A 74 -4.19 -18.42 2.97
N ASP A 75 -3.48 -19.54 3.02
CA ASP A 75 -2.18 -19.60 3.65
C ASP A 75 -1.10 -19.02 2.72
N VAL A 76 -0.61 -17.84 3.09
CA VAL A 76 0.55 -17.22 2.44
C VAL A 76 1.74 -17.34 3.40
N SER A 77 2.82 -17.93 2.91
CA SER A 77 4.02 -18.22 3.70
C SER A 77 5.24 -17.49 3.15
N ASP A 78 5.85 -16.65 3.97
CA ASP A 78 7.15 -16.03 3.69
C ASP A 78 8.25 -16.83 4.41
N PRO A 79 9.31 -17.32 3.73
CA PRO A 79 10.36 -18.12 4.37
C PRO A 79 11.16 -17.35 5.44
N TYR A 80 11.02 -16.03 5.51
CA TYR A 80 11.83 -15.19 6.38
C TYR A 80 11.04 -14.40 7.43
N HIS A 81 9.72 -14.37 7.31
CA HIS A 81 8.85 -13.66 8.24
C HIS A 81 7.72 -14.57 8.70
N ALA A 82 7.47 -14.57 10.00
CA ALA A 82 6.26 -15.18 10.52
C ALA A 82 5.03 -14.47 9.97
N ARG A 83 3.94 -15.21 9.80
CA ARG A 83 2.68 -14.63 9.38
C ARG A 83 2.22 -13.58 10.39
N GLU A 84 2.08 -12.36 9.95
CA GLU A 84 1.51 -11.27 10.75
C GLU A 84 0.01 -11.12 10.43
N ARG A 85 -0.76 -10.72 11.44
CA ARG A 85 -2.16 -10.37 11.22
C ARG A 85 -2.24 -9.04 10.49
N ALA A 86 -2.85 -9.05 9.30
CA ALA A 86 -3.18 -7.83 8.59
C ALA A 86 -4.25 -7.03 9.38
N PRO A 87 -4.29 -5.70 9.22
CA PRO A 87 -5.45 -4.90 9.63
C PRO A 87 -6.74 -5.44 9.00
N ASP A 88 -7.88 -5.27 9.67
CA ASP A 88 -9.17 -5.77 9.16
C ASP A 88 -9.56 -5.07 7.85
N TRP A 89 -9.14 -3.80 7.70
CA TRP A 89 -9.23 -3.02 6.46
C TRP A 89 -7.98 -2.19 6.25
N VAL A 90 -7.53 -2.12 4.99
CA VAL A 90 -6.59 -1.09 4.54
C VAL A 90 -7.20 -0.44 3.29
N LEU A 91 -7.42 0.87 3.35
CA LEU A 91 -7.87 1.66 2.22
C LEU A 91 -6.71 2.51 1.70
N GLN A 92 -6.45 2.45 0.40
CA GLN A 92 -5.51 3.33 -0.27
C GLN A 92 -6.28 4.19 -1.27
N LEU A 93 -6.40 5.49 -0.98
CA LEU A 93 -7.09 6.45 -1.84
C LEU A 93 -6.05 7.38 -2.46
N TYR A 94 -5.96 7.36 -3.78
CA TYR A 94 -4.93 8.07 -4.56
C TYR A 94 -5.50 9.35 -5.16
N PHE A 95 -4.82 10.45 -4.90
CA PHE A 95 -5.18 11.77 -5.39
C PHE A 95 -4.09 12.32 -6.33
N SER A 96 -4.50 13.13 -7.30
CA SER A 96 -3.58 13.81 -8.21
C SER A 96 -2.77 14.90 -7.51
N GLU A 97 -3.34 15.54 -6.47
CA GLU A 97 -2.78 16.69 -5.78
C GLU A 97 -2.96 16.56 -4.27
N LEU A 98 -2.02 17.12 -3.50
CA LEU A 98 -2.00 16.99 -2.04
C LEU A 98 -3.14 17.78 -1.39
N ASP A 99 -3.42 18.99 -1.85
CA ASP A 99 -4.49 19.85 -1.33
C ASP A 99 -5.87 19.24 -1.54
N LEU A 100 -6.10 18.55 -2.66
CA LEU A 100 -7.34 17.82 -2.92
C LEU A 100 -7.50 16.61 -1.99
N LEU A 101 -6.40 15.91 -1.68
CA LEU A 101 -6.39 14.85 -0.66
C LEU A 101 -6.75 15.45 0.71
N GLU A 102 -6.07 16.50 1.14
CA GLU A 102 -6.26 17.14 2.45
C GLU A 102 -7.70 17.66 2.61
N THR A 103 -8.23 18.31 1.58
CA THR A 103 -9.61 18.79 1.56
C THR A 103 -10.63 17.65 1.65
N SER A 104 -10.41 16.55 0.92
CA SER A 104 -11.30 15.39 0.94
C SER A 104 -11.24 14.61 2.25
N CYS A 105 -10.08 14.60 2.91
CA CYS A 105 -9.80 13.84 4.13
C CYS A 105 -9.84 14.70 5.41
N CYS A 106 -10.54 15.83 5.40
CA CYS A 106 -10.83 16.59 6.61
C CYS A 106 -12.14 16.12 7.28
N ARG A 107 -12.40 16.62 8.50
CA ARG A 107 -13.57 16.21 9.31
C ARG A 107 -14.91 16.36 8.58
N ASP A 108 -15.05 17.44 7.79
CA ASP A 108 -16.24 17.73 7.01
C ASP A 108 -16.05 17.39 5.51
N GLY A 109 -14.97 16.71 5.18
CA GLY A 109 -14.61 16.31 3.82
C GLY A 109 -15.41 15.11 3.31
N ALA A 110 -15.31 14.89 2.01
CA ALA A 110 -16.07 13.85 1.33
C ALA A 110 -15.76 12.43 1.84
N ILE A 111 -14.58 12.19 2.42
CA ILE A 111 -14.16 10.88 2.97
C ILE A 111 -14.65 10.66 4.42
N ALA A 112 -15.01 11.71 5.16
CA ALA A 112 -15.39 11.57 6.57
C ALA A 112 -16.55 10.60 6.80
N GLY A 113 -17.50 10.52 5.86
CA GLY A 113 -18.62 9.57 5.94
C GLY A 113 -18.29 8.14 5.56
N LEU A 114 -17.10 7.85 5.00
CA LEU A 114 -16.71 6.51 4.58
C LEU A 114 -16.48 5.57 5.77
N LEU A 115 -15.83 6.07 6.82
CA LEU A 115 -15.44 5.26 7.96
C LEU A 115 -16.66 4.75 8.76
N PRO A 116 -17.66 5.60 9.13
CA PRO A 116 -18.89 5.10 9.72
C PRO A 116 -19.69 4.19 8.78
N TYR A 117 -19.71 4.47 7.46
CA TYR A 117 -20.39 3.60 6.49
C TYR A 117 -19.82 2.16 6.51
N ILE A 118 -18.50 2.00 6.61
CA ILE A 118 -17.88 0.67 6.73
C ILE A 118 -18.34 -0.02 8.02
N GLY A 119 -18.41 0.71 9.13
CA GLY A 119 -18.95 0.19 10.39
C GLY A 119 -20.41 -0.26 10.25
N GLU A 120 -21.23 0.48 9.50
CA GLU A 120 -22.65 0.15 9.27
C GLU A 120 -22.81 -1.14 8.44
N ILE A 121 -22.13 -1.26 7.30
CA ILE A 121 -22.28 -2.43 6.41
C ILE A 121 -21.71 -3.71 7.02
N THR A 122 -20.71 -3.61 7.89
CA THR A 122 -20.11 -4.76 8.58
C THR A 122 -20.74 -5.06 9.93
N ASN A 123 -21.50 -4.11 10.48
CA ASN A 123 -22.01 -4.13 11.86
C ASN A 123 -20.87 -4.29 12.90
N VAL A 124 -19.71 -3.67 12.63
CA VAL A 124 -18.50 -3.73 13.47
C VAL A 124 -18.00 -2.33 13.77
N ARG A 125 -17.52 -2.12 15.00
CA ARG A 125 -16.85 -0.89 15.40
C ARG A 125 -15.35 -1.04 15.19
N TYR A 126 -14.75 -0.13 14.41
CA TYR A 126 -13.33 -0.10 14.13
C TYR A 126 -12.62 1.08 14.80
N THR A 127 -11.37 0.84 15.19
CA THR A 127 -10.40 1.90 15.44
C THR A 127 -9.63 2.17 14.16
N TRP A 128 -9.62 3.42 13.72
CA TRP A 128 -8.98 3.85 12.48
C TRP A 128 -7.70 4.62 12.73
N THR A 129 -6.74 4.40 11.87
CA THR A 129 -5.52 5.21 11.75
C THR A 129 -5.35 5.70 10.32
N GLN A 130 -4.58 6.78 10.15
CA GLN A 130 -4.30 7.35 8.83
C GLN A 130 -2.84 7.75 8.67
N GLN A 131 -2.40 7.76 7.41
CA GLN A 131 -1.13 8.37 7.00
C GLN A 131 -1.19 8.82 5.55
N THR A 132 -0.76 10.07 5.29
CA THR A 132 -0.56 10.58 3.93
C THR A 132 0.83 10.22 3.43
N MET A 133 0.92 9.72 2.19
CA MET A 133 2.17 9.29 1.58
C MET A 133 2.24 9.68 0.10
N ALA A 134 3.46 9.86 -0.40
CA ALA A 134 3.74 10.00 -1.83
C ALA A 134 3.99 8.63 -2.44
N ALA A 135 3.23 8.29 -3.49
CA ALA A 135 3.33 7.01 -4.19
C ALA A 135 4.26 7.10 -5.40
N ARG A 136 5.18 6.14 -5.52
CA ARG A 136 6.06 5.94 -6.68
C ARG A 136 5.82 4.55 -7.25
N SER A 137 5.45 4.49 -8.53
CA SER A 137 5.32 3.22 -9.25
C SER A 137 6.65 2.85 -9.91
N PHE A 138 7.00 1.58 -9.85
CA PHE A 138 8.16 1.00 -10.52
C PHE A 138 7.72 0.09 -11.66
N GLY A 139 8.48 0.13 -12.76
CA GLY A 139 8.19 -0.72 -13.92
C GLY A 139 8.37 -2.20 -13.58
N VAL A 140 7.39 -3.02 -13.98
CA VAL A 140 7.42 -4.48 -13.89
C VAL A 140 7.34 -5.08 -15.28
N PRO A 141 7.87 -6.32 -15.53
CA PRO A 141 7.90 -6.92 -16.87
C PRO A 141 6.52 -7.09 -17.51
N GLU A 142 5.53 -7.46 -16.70
CA GLU A 142 4.17 -7.68 -17.15
C GLU A 142 3.19 -6.79 -16.38
N VAL A 143 2.92 -5.60 -16.94
CA VAL A 143 1.93 -4.71 -16.35
C VAL A 143 0.53 -5.27 -16.63
N ASN A 144 -0.21 -5.59 -15.58
CA ASN A 144 -1.61 -5.97 -15.69
C ASN A 144 -2.50 -4.72 -15.62
N CYS A 145 -2.80 -4.11 -16.77
CA CYS A 145 -3.68 -2.96 -16.86
C CYS A 145 -5.14 -3.25 -16.42
N ARG A 146 -5.49 -4.53 -16.23
CA ARG A 146 -6.84 -4.94 -15.82
C ARG A 146 -7.07 -4.93 -14.32
N LEU A 147 -6.05 -4.69 -13.49
CA LEU A 147 -6.21 -4.66 -12.01
C LEU A 147 -7.29 -3.67 -11.54
N THR A 148 -7.54 -2.62 -12.31
CA THR A 148 -8.51 -1.57 -11.99
C THR A 148 -9.77 -1.63 -12.84
N ASP A 149 -9.93 -2.63 -13.72
CA ASP A 149 -11.14 -2.82 -14.52
C ASP A 149 -12.35 -3.04 -13.59
N GLU A 150 -13.48 -2.44 -13.90
CA GLU A 150 -14.74 -2.63 -13.13
C GLU A 150 -15.19 -4.10 -13.09
N ARG A 151 -14.77 -4.91 -14.07
CA ARG A 151 -15.04 -6.35 -14.16
C ARG A 151 -13.96 -7.20 -13.49
N ALA A 152 -12.83 -6.60 -13.10
CA ALA A 152 -11.78 -7.33 -12.40
C ALA A 152 -12.30 -7.75 -11.03
N GLY A 153 -12.08 -9.00 -10.68
CA GLY A 153 -12.25 -9.52 -9.33
C GLY A 153 -11.18 -8.99 -8.38
N ALA A 154 -11.08 -9.63 -7.24
CA ALA A 154 -9.99 -9.38 -6.31
C ALA A 154 -8.68 -9.95 -6.85
N HIS A 155 -7.57 -9.36 -6.42
CA HIS A 155 -6.21 -9.81 -6.64
C HIS A 155 -5.47 -9.86 -5.29
N CYS A 156 -4.25 -10.39 -5.26
CA CYS A 156 -3.47 -10.49 -4.05
C CYS A 156 -2.39 -9.41 -4.01
N SER A 157 -2.34 -8.64 -2.92
CA SER A 157 -1.24 -7.72 -2.65
C SER A 157 -0.44 -8.17 -1.43
N PHE A 158 0.88 -7.93 -1.46
CA PHE A 158 1.74 -8.08 -0.31
C PHE A 158 2.17 -6.68 0.14
N LEU A 159 1.76 -6.32 1.34
CA LEU A 159 2.01 -5.00 1.93
C LEU A 159 3.13 -5.12 2.95
N VAL A 160 4.08 -4.19 2.88
CA VAL A 160 5.19 -4.11 3.82
C VAL A 160 5.26 -2.69 4.37
N ALA A 161 5.52 -2.57 5.66
CA ALA A 161 5.67 -1.30 6.34
C ALA A 161 6.93 -1.25 7.18
N TYR A 162 7.61 -0.11 7.16
CA TYR A 162 8.81 0.18 7.93
C TYR A 162 8.51 1.31 8.91
N PRO A 163 8.31 1.01 10.20
CA PRO A 163 8.05 2.05 11.19
C PRO A 163 9.24 2.98 11.39
N GLY A 164 10.46 2.46 11.34
CA GLY A 164 11.65 3.27 11.63
C GLY A 164 11.78 3.57 13.13
N PRO A 165 12.55 4.59 13.53
CA PRO A 165 13.27 5.51 12.65
C PRO A 165 14.55 4.93 12.05
N ALA A 166 14.98 5.48 10.92
CA ALA A 166 16.34 5.31 10.42
C ALA A 166 17.28 6.32 11.09
N GLU A 167 18.56 5.98 11.26
CA GLU A 167 19.57 6.91 11.76
C GLU A 167 19.71 8.13 10.84
N ASP A 168 19.69 7.91 9.53
CA ASP A 168 19.58 8.94 8.49
C ASP A 168 18.52 8.49 7.47
N LEU A 169 17.36 9.12 7.51
CA LEU A 169 16.23 8.79 6.63
C LEU A 169 16.56 9.02 5.15
N HIS A 170 17.33 10.06 4.81
CA HIS A 170 17.64 10.37 3.42
C HIS A 170 18.61 9.33 2.82
N ILE A 171 19.61 8.91 3.58
CA ILE A 171 20.53 7.85 3.18
C ILE A 171 19.78 6.52 3.05
N TRP A 172 18.90 6.21 4.01
CA TRP A 172 18.10 5.00 4.02
C TRP A 172 17.14 4.94 2.80
N LEU A 173 16.38 6.01 2.56
CA LEU A 173 15.44 6.09 1.43
C LEU A 173 16.18 6.01 0.08
N ARG A 174 17.31 6.67 -0.04
CA ARG A 174 18.12 6.61 -1.26
C ARG A 174 18.57 5.17 -1.54
N HIS A 175 19.15 4.49 -0.54
CA HIS A 175 19.58 3.11 -0.67
C HIS A 175 18.38 2.21 -1.06
N TYR A 176 17.28 2.33 -0.34
CA TYR A 176 16.08 1.56 -0.59
C TYR A 176 15.57 1.73 -2.03
N ILE A 177 15.37 2.97 -2.47
CA ILE A 177 14.80 3.30 -3.78
C ILE A 177 15.73 2.87 -4.92
N ASP A 178 17.04 2.98 -4.73
CA ASP A 178 18.02 2.65 -5.78
C ASP A 178 18.23 1.13 -5.94
N HIS A 179 18.00 0.31 -4.89
CA HIS A 179 18.35 -1.12 -4.89
C HIS A 179 17.15 -2.05 -4.76
N HIS A 180 16.25 -1.79 -3.82
CA HIS A 180 15.21 -2.75 -3.45
C HIS A 180 14.11 -2.93 -4.52
N PRO A 181 13.48 -1.87 -5.08
CA PRO A 181 12.44 -2.00 -6.10
C PRO A 181 12.91 -2.65 -7.41
N PRO A 182 14.15 -2.43 -7.91
CA PRO A 182 14.66 -3.18 -9.05
C PRO A 182 14.74 -4.69 -8.84
N ILE A 183 14.95 -5.14 -7.58
CA ILE A 183 14.91 -6.56 -7.24
C ILE A 183 13.45 -7.03 -7.17
N MET A 184 12.57 -6.26 -6.50
CA MET A 184 11.12 -6.56 -6.45
C MET A 184 10.53 -6.78 -7.85
N ALA A 185 10.92 -5.97 -8.83
CA ALA A 185 10.43 -6.06 -10.21
C ALA A 185 10.76 -7.39 -10.89
N LYS A 186 11.70 -8.18 -10.35
CA LYS A 186 12.06 -9.50 -10.87
C LYS A 186 11.17 -10.62 -10.34
N PHE A 187 10.30 -10.37 -9.36
CA PHE A 187 9.41 -11.41 -8.85
C PHE A 187 8.60 -12.06 -9.98
N PRO A 188 8.51 -13.40 -10.02
CA PRO A 188 7.69 -14.07 -11.01
C PRO A 188 6.23 -13.64 -10.86
N ASN A 189 5.58 -13.38 -11.98
CA ASN A 189 4.15 -12.98 -12.05
C ASN A 189 3.78 -11.68 -11.33
N ILE A 190 4.75 -10.82 -10.99
CA ILE A 190 4.45 -9.51 -10.43
C ILE A 190 3.67 -8.64 -11.42
N ARG A 191 2.65 -7.92 -10.94
CA ARG A 191 1.75 -7.05 -11.74
C ARG A 191 1.92 -5.57 -11.45
N GLU A 192 2.30 -5.22 -10.23
CA GLU A 192 2.52 -3.84 -9.81
C GLU A 192 3.54 -3.81 -8.67
N ALA A 193 4.39 -2.79 -8.65
CA ALA A 193 5.26 -2.45 -7.52
C ALA A 193 5.15 -0.97 -7.22
N GLU A 194 4.77 -0.62 -6.01
CA GLU A 194 4.65 0.76 -5.54
C GLU A 194 5.40 0.94 -4.22
N ILE A 195 6.10 2.07 -4.12
CA ILE A 195 6.79 2.52 -2.90
C ILE A 195 6.13 3.80 -2.43
N PHE A 196 5.83 3.84 -1.14
CA PHE A 196 5.20 4.98 -0.49
C PHE A 196 6.16 5.58 0.51
N THR A 197 6.37 6.89 0.42
CA THR A 197 7.20 7.65 1.36
C THR A 197 6.36 8.69 2.09
N ARG A 198 6.65 8.90 3.37
CA ARG A 198 5.92 9.82 4.22
C ARG A 198 5.81 11.22 3.62
N VAL A 199 4.64 11.81 3.77
CA VAL A 199 4.38 13.23 3.52
C VAL A 199 3.80 13.82 4.80
N ASP A 200 4.37 14.92 5.28
CA ASP A 200 3.81 15.66 6.39
C ASP A 200 2.56 16.38 5.90
N SER A 201 1.43 16.05 6.47
CA SER A 201 0.10 16.52 6.08
C SER A 201 -0.78 16.69 7.32
N PRO A 202 -1.70 17.67 7.34
CA PRO A 202 -2.63 17.84 8.45
C PRO A 202 -3.47 16.58 8.69
N ASN A 203 -3.55 16.15 9.95
CA ASN A 203 -4.50 15.11 10.36
C ASN A 203 -5.81 15.77 10.78
N THR A 204 -6.73 15.96 9.87
CA THR A 204 -8.01 16.62 10.14
C THR A 204 -9.23 15.72 10.03
N LEU A 205 -9.05 14.44 9.63
CA LEU A 205 -10.12 13.44 9.57
C LEU A 205 -10.63 13.01 10.96
N GLY A 206 -9.85 13.27 12.02
CA GLY A 206 -10.24 13.00 13.39
C GLY A 206 -10.01 11.56 13.86
N VAL A 207 -9.15 10.80 13.16
CA VAL A 207 -8.70 9.44 13.53
C VAL A 207 -7.22 9.45 13.94
N GLY A 208 -6.73 8.35 14.52
CA GLY A 208 -5.34 8.24 14.91
C GLY A 208 -4.37 8.45 13.74
N CYS A 209 -3.16 8.96 14.02
CA CYS A 209 -2.08 9.01 13.04
C CYS A 209 -1.09 7.88 13.30
N VAL A 210 -0.59 7.27 12.22
CA VAL A 210 0.64 6.49 12.24
C VAL A 210 1.74 7.25 11.52
N ASP A 211 2.99 7.02 11.93
CA ASP A 211 4.15 7.72 11.40
C ASP A 211 5.20 6.71 10.92
N LEU A 212 4.83 5.96 9.88
CA LEU A 212 5.75 5.01 9.25
C LEU A 212 6.66 5.75 8.29
N MET A 213 7.96 5.43 8.32
CA MET A 213 8.89 6.10 7.43
C MET A 213 8.73 5.70 5.96
N GLN A 214 8.27 4.46 5.70
CA GLN A 214 8.08 3.97 4.35
C GLN A 214 7.13 2.76 4.34
N ARG A 215 6.41 2.58 3.21
CA ARG A 215 5.64 1.38 2.88
C ARG A 215 5.96 0.92 1.46
N ASN A 216 5.67 -0.33 1.16
CA ASN A 216 5.62 -0.82 -0.21
C ASN A 216 4.42 -1.74 -0.44
N LYS A 217 4.10 -1.93 -1.70
CA LYS A 217 3.09 -2.85 -2.17
C LYS A 217 3.58 -3.54 -3.43
N VAL A 218 3.51 -4.85 -3.46
CA VAL A 218 3.61 -5.66 -4.68
C VAL A 218 2.32 -6.41 -4.92
N VAL A 219 1.94 -6.56 -6.19
CA VAL A 219 0.64 -7.11 -6.59
C VAL A 219 0.82 -8.33 -7.46
N PHE A 220 -0.01 -9.35 -7.22
CA PHE A 220 -0.07 -10.63 -7.92
C PHE A 220 -1.52 -10.99 -8.24
N ASP A 221 -1.74 -11.90 -9.20
CA ASP A 221 -3.09 -12.30 -9.60
C ASP A 221 -3.83 -13.08 -8.51
N SER A 222 -3.10 -13.79 -7.63
CA SER A 222 -3.69 -14.64 -6.58
C SER A 222 -2.73 -14.87 -5.40
N PRO A 223 -3.22 -15.39 -4.26
CA PRO A 223 -2.37 -15.85 -3.16
C PRO A 223 -1.36 -16.94 -3.58
N SER A 224 -1.74 -17.83 -4.49
CA SER A 224 -0.83 -18.85 -5.04
C SER A 224 0.33 -18.21 -5.81
N ALA A 225 0.06 -17.21 -6.67
CA ALA A 225 1.10 -16.50 -7.40
C ALA A 225 2.04 -15.72 -6.46
N LEU A 226 1.51 -15.19 -5.36
CA LEU A 226 2.34 -14.58 -4.30
C LEU A 226 3.22 -15.63 -3.61
N ASN A 227 2.69 -16.82 -3.25
CA ASN A 227 3.47 -17.89 -2.67
C ASN A 227 4.62 -18.35 -3.58
N ASP A 228 4.36 -18.47 -4.90
CA ASP A 228 5.38 -18.79 -5.88
C ASP A 228 6.49 -17.73 -5.90
N ALA A 229 6.10 -16.46 -5.84
CA ALA A 229 7.05 -15.34 -5.79
C ALA A 229 7.88 -15.37 -4.49
N LEU A 230 7.25 -15.56 -3.32
CA LEU A 230 7.93 -15.62 -2.03
C LEU A 230 8.83 -16.85 -1.88
N SER A 231 8.60 -17.91 -2.65
CA SER A 231 9.43 -19.11 -2.70
C SER A 231 10.55 -19.04 -3.75
N SER A 232 10.61 -17.97 -4.54
CA SER A 232 11.59 -17.80 -5.63
C SER A 232 12.95 -17.30 -5.11
N ASP A 233 13.99 -17.44 -5.94
CA ASP A 233 15.34 -16.91 -5.66
C ASP A 233 15.34 -15.39 -5.47
N VAL A 234 14.38 -14.69 -6.09
CA VAL A 234 14.22 -13.24 -5.92
C VAL A 234 13.96 -12.87 -4.46
N ARG A 235 13.20 -13.70 -3.73
CA ARG A 235 12.96 -13.48 -2.31
C ARG A 235 14.24 -13.58 -1.47
N HIS A 236 15.16 -14.45 -1.86
CA HIS A 236 16.48 -14.54 -1.24
C HIS A 236 17.33 -13.31 -1.57
N GLU A 237 17.32 -12.84 -2.83
CA GLU A 237 18.00 -11.61 -3.25
C GLU A 237 17.48 -10.38 -2.47
N MET A 238 16.15 -10.29 -2.29
CA MET A 238 15.50 -9.26 -1.47
C MET A 238 15.99 -9.26 -0.02
N ARG A 239 16.12 -10.45 0.58
CA ARG A 239 16.65 -10.59 1.94
C ARG A 239 18.10 -10.13 2.05
N GLU A 240 18.94 -10.51 1.09
CA GLU A 240 20.35 -10.10 1.09
C GLU A 240 20.49 -8.58 0.92
N ASP A 241 19.64 -7.96 0.10
CA ASP A 241 19.60 -6.51 0.00
C ASP A 241 19.12 -5.86 1.30
N GLY A 242 18.07 -6.40 1.93
CA GLY A 242 17.57 -5.92 3.22
C GLY A 242 18.62 -5.91 4.34
N ARG A 243 19.58 -6.85 4.32
CA ARG A 243 20.73 -6.86 5.26
C ARG A 243 21.73 -5.73 5.04
N ARG A 244 21.67 -5.08 3.90
CA ARG A 244 22.55 -3.96 3.52
C ARG A 244 21.90 -2.61 3.75
N PHE A 245 20.66 -2.58 4.22
CA PHE A 245 19.99 -1.32 4.53
C PHE A 245 20.80 -0.52 5.54
N PRO A 246 20.91 0.80 5.36
CA PRO A 246 21.47 1.66 6.39
C PRO A 246 20.76 1.46 7.73
N PRO A 247 21.41 1.72 8.86
CA PRO A 247 20.86 1.43 10.17
C PRO A 247 19.49 2.06 10.40
N PHE A 248 18.54 1.25 10.86
CA PHE A 248 17.20 1.66 11.27
C PHE A 248 16.69 0.76 12.39
N SER A 249 15.69 1.20 13.12
CA SER A 249 15.00 0.45 14.16
C SER A 249 13.55 0.10 13.75
N GLY A 250 12.84 -0.61 14.62
CA GLY A 250 11.42 -0.92 14.42
C GLY A 250 11.13 -2.09 13.49
N GLY A 251 12.14 -2.61 12.77
CA GLY A 251 11.94 -3.74 11.86
C GLY A 251 11.00 -3.43 10.69
N SER A 252 10.26 -4.46 10.25
CA SER A 252 9.26 -4.33 9.20
C SER A 252 8.10 -5.28 9.47
N SER A 253 6.88 -4.89 9.12
CA SER A 253 5.70 -5.76 9.12
C SER A 253 5.34 -6.19 7.70
N HIS A 254 4.85 -7.43 7.55
CA HIS A 254 4.56 -8.05 6.26
C HIS A 254 3.23 -8.77 6.32
N TYR A 255 2.31 -8.46 5.43
CA TYR A 255 1.05 -9.18 5.35
C TYR A 255 0.46 -9.23 3.95
N ALA A 256 -0.15 -10.37 3.64
CA ALA A 256 -0.89 -10.58 2.41
C ALA A 256 -2.34 -10.12 2.57
N VAL A 257 -2.86 -9.47 1.56
CA VAL A 257 -4.24 -8.97 1.52
C VAL A 257 -4.90 -9.26 0.19
N GLU A 258 -6.18 -9.54 0.23
CA GLU A 258 -7.04 -9.51 -0.94
C GLU A 258 -7.35 -8.05 -1.27
N SER A 259 -7.35 -7.70 -2.54
CA SER A 259 -7.37 -6.29 -2.98
C SER A 259 -8.36 -6.10 -4.11
N VAL A 260 -9.26 -5.14 -3.98
CA VAL A 260 -10.14 -4.66 -5.05
C VAL A 260 -9.75 -3.23 -5.40
N ALA A 261 -9.34 -3.00 -6.65
CA ALA A 261 -8.88 -1.69 -7.13
C ALA A 261 -9.83 -1.12 -8.19
N ARG A 262 -10.10 0.19 -8.15
CA ARG A 262 -10.92 0.91 -9.14
C ARG A 262 -10.34 2.28 -9.45
N LEU A 263 -10.52 2.72 -10.70
CA LEU A 263 -10.26 4.10 -11.14
C LEU A 263 -11.49 4.99 -10.95
N TYR A 264 -11.25 6.31 -10.76
CA TYR A 264 -12.27 7.33 -10.52
C TYR A 264 -12.11 8.54 -11.43
#